data_f5a5049442af1228a0496168a86b121b
#
_entry.id   f5a5049442af1228a0496168a86b121b
#
_cell.length_a   1.000
_cell.length_b   1.000
_cell.length_c   1.000
_cell.angle_alpha   90.00
_cell.angle_beta   90.00
_cell.angle_gamma   90.00
#
_symmetry.space_group_name_H-M   'P 1'
#
loop_
_entity.id
_entity.type
_entity.pdbx_description
1 polymer ?
#
loop_
_entity_poly.entity_id
_entity_poly.type
_entity_poly.pdbx_seq_one_letter_code
_entity_poly.pdbx_strand_id
1 'polypeptide(L)'
;MSTAANSCIFFLVFIVYSCSPTHSQILKSEPVLVWMKNENVPTVGVCIIENSKIQQVSMFGKIEYHAPAPLNTLFNLASLTKPLISTTTLKLVSSGEWQLDEPLYHYWIDPDVANDDFHKKLTTRHVLSHQSGLPNWRGNEPNGKLSFAFEPGAQWKYSGEGFEYLRKALENKFHLPIEKLVDSVLFAPLGMQDTRFYWDNSMDTTRYAERYSADGTLYEKEKWYSANAANLVLSTLEDYGKFGVAMLKGKYLSDEVQREMIKTQARPSSSREFGLGWNVIRNLASGGYALTHTGRNRGQNTVIILLPQSKKGIIVFTNGENGHKVYENIISEYFDSGKEIIARMR
;
A
#
# COMPACT_ATOMS: atom_id res chain seq x y z
N MET A 1 29.36 -67.07 41.71
CA MET A 1 28.17 -66.44 41.08
C MET A 1 28.45 -64.94 40.93
N SER A 2 28.76 -64.52 39.73
CA SER A 2 29.16 -63.16 39.41
C SER A 2 28.04 -62.52 38.58
N THR A 3 27.42 -61.48 39.06
CA THR A 3 26.39 -60.71 38.37
C THR A 3 27.06 -59.52 37.67
N ALA A 4 27.09 -59.56 36.35
CA ALA A 4 27.55 -58.46 35.52
C ALA A 4 26.40 -57.43 35.40
N ALA A 5 26.67 -56.19 35.77
CA ALA A 5 25.75 -55.07 35.55
C ALA A 5 26.06 -54.41 34.19
N ASN A 6 25.11 -54.48 33.26
CA ASN A 6 25.16 -53.74 31.97
C ASN A 6 24.77 -52.30 32.18
N SER A 7 25.69 -51.34 32.05
CA SER A 7 25.43 -49.93 31.98
C SER A 7 25.12 -49.52 30.52
N CYS A 8 23.86 -49.17 30.22
CA CYS A 8 23.50 -48.52 28.97
C CYS A 8 23.81 -47.02 29.07
N ILE A 9 24.78 -46.55 28.33
CA ILE A 9 25.09 -45.12 28.15
C ILE A 9 24.16 -44.57 27.06
N PHE A 10 23.19 -43.77 27.42
CA PHE A 10 22.39 -42.96 26.46
C PHE A 10 23.18 -41.72 26.03
N PHE A 11 23.59 -41.67 24.75
CA PHE A 11 24.10 -40.49 24.15
C PHE A 11 22.91 -39.57 23.78
N LEU A 12 22.74 -38.47 24.50
CA LEU A 12 21.82 -37.37 24.11
C LEU A 12 22.54 -36.55 23.03
N VAL A 13 22.10 -36.68 21.80
CA VAL A 13 22.55 -35.81 20.70
C VAL A 13 21.74 -34.49 20.82
N PHE A 14 22.37 -33.45 21.32
CA PHE A 14 21.83 -32.09 21.23
C PHE A 14 22.01 -31.57 19.79
N ILE A 15 20.91 -31.55 19.03
CA ILE A 15 20.88 -30.82 17.75
C ILE A 15 20.74 -29.33 18.10
N VAL A 16 21.86 -28.62 18.09
CA VAL A 16 21.86 -27.15 18.18
C VAL A 16 21.41 -26.62 16.83
N TYR A 17 20.16 -26.23 16.72
CA TYR A 17 19.73 -25.40 15.59
C TYR A 17 20.44 -24.04 15.71
N SER A 18 21.52 -23.88 14.95
CA SER A 18 22.15 -22.59 14.73
C SER A 18 21.18 -21.71 13.92
N CYS A 19 20.37 -20.94 14.62
CA CYS A 19 19.63 -19.84 14.02
C CYS A 19 20.67 -18.76 13.69
N SER A 20 21.20 -18.80 12.47
CA SER A 20 22.05 -17.72 11.96
C SER A 20 21.21 -16.44 12.00
N PRO A 21 21.65 -15.37 12.68
CA PRO A 21 20.95 -14.10 12.57
C PRO A 21 21.08 -13.65 11.11
N THR A 22 19.96 -13.59 10.40
CA THR A 22 19.91 -12.94 9.10
C THR A 22 20.32 -11.48 9.33
N HIS A 23 21.56 -11.15 8.97
CA HIS A 23 22.03 -9.77 8.94
C HIS A 23 21.14 -9.04 7.96
N SER A 24 20.33 -8.10 8.45
CA SER A 24 19.68 -7.15 7.56
C SER A 24 20.79 -6.41 6.81
N GLN A 25 20.77 -6.53 5.50
CA GLN A 25 21.73 -5.79 4.68
C GLN A 25 21.41 -4.31 4.82
N ILE A 26 22.30 -3.54 5.44
CA ILE A 26 22.18 -2.08 5.48
C ILE A 26 22.16 -1.60 4.03
N LEU A 27 21.13 -0.83 3.67
CA LEU A 27 20.97 -0.25 2.35
C LEU A 27 22.19 0.62 2.00
N LYS A 28 22.97 0.17 1.00
CA LYS A 28 24.15 0.90 0.55
C LYS A 28 23.74 2.01 -0.40
N SER A 29 24.26 3.21 -0.20
CA SER A 29 23.91 4.37 -1.01
C SER A 29 24.42 4.30 -2.45
N GLU A 30 25.63 3.76 -2.67
CA GLU A 30 26.29 3.77 -3.98
C GLU A 30 25.48 3.06 -5.09
N PRO A 31 25.01 1.79 -4.93
CA PRO A 31 24.19 1.16 -5.94
C PRO A 31 22.88 1.91 -6.21
N VAL A 32 22.23 2.43 -5.18
CA VAL A 32 20.97 3.18 -5.34
C VAL A 32 21.18 4.43 -6.19
N LEU A 33 22.24 5.20 -5.94
CA LEU A 33 22.57 6.40 -6.73
C LEU A 33 22.90 6.06 -8.18
N VAL A 34 23.53 4.94 -8.45
CA VAL A 34 23.78 4.44 -9.82
C VAL A 34 22.45 4.13 -10.54
N TRP A 35 21.52 3.40 -9.90
CA TRP A 35 20.22 3.10 -10.50
C TRP A 35 19.40 4.37 -10.74
N MET A 36 19.39 5.30 -9.77
CA MET A 36 18.73 6.59 -9.92
C MET A 36 19.23 7.37 -11.13
N LYS A 37 20.57 7.45 -11.30
CA LYS A 37 21.20 8.14 -12.43
C LYS A 37 20.84 7.50 -13.77
N ASN A 38 20.90 6.16 -13.85
CA ASN A 38 20.61 5.42 -15.09
C ASN A 38 19.15 5.56 -15.54
N GLU A 39 18.24 5.77 -14.61
CA GLU A 39 16.80 5.85 -14.88
C GLU A 39 16.25 7.28 -14.80
N ASN A 40 17.10 8.31 -14.65
CA ASN A 40 16.71 9.71 -14.51
C ASN A 40 15.70 9.95 -13.36
N VAL A 41 15.95 9.35 -12.21
CA VAL A 41 15.11 9.50 -11.01
C VAL A 41 15.83 10.38 -10.00
N PRO A 42 15.39 11.64 -9.79
CA PRO A 42 16.12 12.60 -8.95
C PRO A 42 16.09 12.29 -7.47
N THR A 43 15.00 11.69 -6.97
CA THR A 43 14.83 11.44 -5.54
C THR A 43 14.22 10.06 -5.30
N VAL A 44 14.82 9.34 -4.37
CA VAL A 44 14.33 8.04 -3.87
C VAL A 44 14.34 8.06 -2.36
N GLY A 45 13.25 7.62 -1.79
CA GLY A 45 13.16 7.38 -0.36
C GLY A 45 12.85 5.91 -0.08
N VAL A 46 13.47 5.34 0.95
CA VAL A 46 13.30 3.94 1.36
C VAL A 46 13.06 3.86 2.86
N CYS A 47 12.01 3.14 3.25
CA CYS A 47 11.75 2.77 4.65
C CYS A 47 11.84 1.25 4.79
N ILE A 48 12.69 0.78 5.69
CA ILE A 48 12.86 -0.62 6.06
C ILE A 48 12.18 -0.85 7.41
N ILE A 49 11.34 -1.88 7.47
CA ILE A 49 10.66 -2.31 8.69
C ILE A 49 11.14 -3.71 9.05
N GLU A 50 11.59 -3.88 10.30
CA GLU A 50 11.95 -5.18 10.85
C GLU A 50 11.36 -5.36 12.25
N ASN A 51 10.93 -6.58 12.56
CA ASN A 51 10.28 -6.89 13.84
C ASN A 51 9.11 -5.95 14.15
N SER A 52 8.34 -5.54 13.11
CA SER A 52 7.26 -4.57 13.19
C SER A 52 7.70 -3.22 13.81
N LYS A 53 8.91 -2.76 13.50
CA LYS A 53 9.44 -1.44 13.86
C LYS A 53 10.16 -0.84 12.66
N ILE A 54 10.06 0.47 12.49
CA ILE A 54 10.88 1.19 11.50
C ILE A 54 12.33 1.04 11.94
N GLN A 55 13.11 0.36 11.10
CA GLN A 55 14.54 0.15 11.33
C GLN A 55 15.38 1.24 10.70
N GLN A 56 14.97 1.68 9.49
CA GLN A 56 15.72 2.65 8.72
C GLN A 56 14.77 3.46 7.84
N VAL A 57 14.99 4.78 7.77
CA VAL A 57 14.46 5.67 6.75
C VAL A 57 15.65 6.33 6.07
N SER A 58 15.72 6.21 4.75
CA SER A 58 16.82 6.78 3.95
C SER A 58 16.27 7.59 2.79
N MET A 59 16.89 8.74 2.53
CA MET A 59 16.63 9.56 1.37
C MET A 59 17.87 9.66 0.50
N PHE A 60 17.69 9.53 -0.81
CA PHE A 60 18.75 9.63 -1.82
C PHE A 60 18.39 10.71 -2.83
N GLY A 61 19.41 11.43 -3.30
CA GLY A 61 19.25 12.45 -4.30
C GLY A 61 18.86 13.80 -3.72
N LYS A 62 18.08 14.57 -4.49
CA LYS A 62 17.75 15.97 -4.18
C LYS A 62 16.31 16.29 -4.57
N ILE A 63 15.73 17.26 -3.88
CA ILE A 63 14.50 17.96 -4.30
C ILE A 63 14.85 19.41 -4.66
N GLU A 64 13.92 20.14 -5.30
CA GLU A 64 14.18 21.47 -5.87
C GLU A 64 14.93 22.44 -4.94
N TYR A 65 14.53 22.47 -3.68
CA TYR A 65 15.05 23.42 -2.68
C TYR A 65 16.09 22.81 -1.72
N HIS A 66 16.33 21.50 -1.80
CA HIS A 66 17.17 20.81 -0.82
C HIS A 66 18.07 19.75 -1.48
N ALA A 67 19.36 19.85 -1.19
CA ALA A 67 20.34 18.83 -1.57
C ALA A 67 21.30 18.58 -0.40
N PRO A 68 21.23 17.43 0.27
CA PRO A 68 20.39 16.24 -0.02
C PRO A 68 18.92 16.42 0.34
N ALA A 69 18.05 15.57 -0.25
CA ALA A 69 16.63 15.54 0.07
C ALA A 69 16.41 15.22 1.57
N PRO A 70 15.59 15.99 2.30
CA PRO A 70 15.39 15.77 3.74
C PRO A 70 14.59 14.50 4.03
N LEU A 71 14.76 13.90 5.21
CA LEU A 71 14.07 12.67 5.62
C LEU A 71 12.54 12.83 5.63
N ASN A 72 12.04 14.03 5.88
CA ASN A 72 10.62 14.37 5.89
C ASN A 72 10.11 14.88 4.52
N THR A 73 10.77 14.50 3.42
CA THR A 73 10.30 14.79 2.07
C THR A 73 8.91 14.25 1.84
N LEU A 74 8.04 15.09 1.27
CA LEU A 74 6.66 14.75 0.94
C LEU A 74 6.58 14.20 -0.49
N PHE A 75 5.94 13.04 -0.63
CA PHE A 75 5.66 12.42 -1.92
C PHE A 75 4.15 12.30 -2.15
N ASN A 76 3.72 12.42 -3.39
CA ASN A 76 2.40 11.93 -3.77
C ASN A 76 2.43 10.41 -3.78
N LEU A 77 1.52 9.80 -3.04
CA LEU A 77 1.45 8.35 -2.87
C LEU A 77 0.84 7.63 -4.08
N ALA A 78 0.21 8.37 -4.99
CA ALA A 78 -0.58 7.78 -6.05
C ALA A 78 -1.55 6.73 -5.47
N SER A 79 -1.66 5.55 -6.07
CA SER A 79 -2.58 4.51 -5.62
C SER A 79 -2.25 3.89 -4.26
N LEU A 80 -1.12 4.19 -3.62
CA LEU A 80 -0.93 3.84 -2.21
C LEU A 80 -1.91 4.58 -1.27
N THR A 81 -2.69 5.52 -1.77
CA THR A 81 -3.89 6.05 -1.11
C THR A 81 -4.91 4.95 -0.80
N LYS A 82 -5.10 3.98 -1.71
CA LYS A 82 -6.12 2.92 -1.57
C LYS A 82 -5.94 2.02 -0.34
N PRO A 83 -4.74 1.53 0.02
CA PRO A 83 -4.54 0.83 1.28
C PRO A 83 -4.94 1.63 2.52
N LEU A 84 -4.74 2.95 2.53
CA LEU A 84 -5.16 3.82 3.64
C LEU A 84 -6.69 3.85 3.75
N ILE A 85 -7.39 4.09 2.65
CA ILE A 85 -8.87 4.07 2.59
C ILE A 85 -9.41 2.69 2.96
N SER A 86 -8.83 1.62 2.40
CA SER A 86 -9.24 0.25 2.70
C SER A 86 -9.09 -0.05 4.19
N THR A 87 -7.95 0.31 4.79
CA THR A 87 -7.69 0.06 6.21
C THR A 87 -8.62 0.88 7.10
N THR A 88 -8.89 2.15 6.75
CA THR A 88 -9.88 2.99 7.46
C THR A 88 -11.26 2.33 7.41
N THR A 89 -11.72 1.92 6.23
CA THR A 89 -13.02 1.26 6.06
C THR A 89 -13.09 -0.05 6.86
N LEU A 90 -12.03 -0.88 6.78
CA LEU A 90 -11.94 -2.14 7.53
C LEU A 90 -11.86 -1.91 9.05
N LYS A 91 -11.31 -0.79 9.51
CA LYS A 91 -11.34 -0.42 10.92
C LYS A 91 -12.76 -0.10 11.39
N LEU A 92 -13.53 0.61 10.58
CA LEU A 92 -14.95 0.88 10.83
C LEU A 92 -15.78 -0.44 10.81
N VAL A 93 -15.42 -1.39 9.95
CA VAL A 93 -16.02 -2.74 9.99
C VAL A 93 -15.67 -3.46 11.29
N SER A 94 -14.41 -3.38 11.73
CA SER A 94 -13.95 -4.00 12.98
C SER A 94 -14.64 -3.46 14.23
N SER A 95 -15.07 -2.19 14.21
CA SER A 95 -15.84 -1.54 15.30
C SER A 95 -17.34 -1.74 15.17
N GLY A 96 -17.84 -2.37 14.09
CA GLY A 96 -19.27 -2.55 13.84
C GLY A 96 -20.01 -1.31 13.30
N GLU A 97 -19.28 -0.25 12.96
CA GLU A 97 -19.84 1.00 12.44
C GLU A 97 -20.10 0.96 10.92
N TRP A 98 -19.50 0.02 10.21
CA TRP A 98 -19.64 -0.20 8.78
C TRP A 98 -19.77 -1.69 8.45
N GLN A 99 -20.35 -2.04 7.29
CA GLN A 99 -20.51 -3.42 6.86
C GLN A 99 -19.94 -3.62 5.45
N LEU A 100 -19.25 -4.77 5.25
CA LEU A 100 -18.62 -5.07 3.96
C LEU A 100 -19.63 -5.39 2.85
N ASP A 101 -20.72 -6.04 3.20
CA ASP A 101 -21.67 -6.62 2.24
C ASP A 101 -23.00 -5.85 2.17
N GLU A 102 -23.15 -4.78 2.94
CA GLU A 102 -24.28 -3.88 2.80
C GLU A 102 -24.17 -3.07 1.50
N PRO A 103 -25.26 -3.00 0.70
CA PRO A 103 -25.25 -2.23 -0.54
C PRO A 103 -25.02 -0.73 -0.30
N LEU A 104 -24.10 -0.14 -1.07
CA LEU A 104 -23.69 1.25 -0.93
C LEU A 104 -24.81 2.26 -1.27
N TYR A 105 -25.80 1.84 -2.06
CA TYR A 105 -26.94 2.70 -2.42
C TYR A 105 -27.77 3.16 -1.21
N HIS A 106 -27.69 2.48 -0.08
CA HIS A 106 -28.32 2.94 1.15
C HIS A 106 -27.76 4.28 1.65
N TYR A 107 -26.53 4.60 1.24
CA TYR A 107 -25.83 5.81 1.66
C TYR A 107 -25.59 6.80 0.51
N TRP A 108 -25.37 6.28 -0.71
CA TRP A 108 -25.08 7.11 -1.86
C TRP A 108 -25.45 6.41 -3.17
N ILE A 109 -26.06 7.17 -4.08
CA ILE A 109 -26.28 6.78 -5.47
C ILE A 109 -25.68 7.85 -6.36
N ASP A 110 -24.69 7.46 -7.19
CA ASP A 110 -24.14 8.38 -8.19
C ASP A 110 -25.20 8.67 -9.27
N PRO A 111 -25.47 9.94 -9.61
CA PRO A 111 -26.50 10.31 -10.59
C PRO A 111 -26.33 9.64 -11.95
N ASP A 112 -25.08 9.36 -12.39
CA ASP A 112 -24.84 8.75 -13.68
C ASP A 112 -25.35 7.30 -13.77
N VAL A 113 -25.40 6.60 -12.66
CA VAL A 113 -25.80 5.17 -12.58
C VAL A 113 -27.13 4.95 -11.83
N ALA A 114 -27.86 6.00 -11.52
CA ALA A 114 -29.11 5.91 -10.75
C ALA A 114 -30.19 5.05 -11.46
N ASN A 115 -30.17 4.95 -12.78
CA ASN A 115 -31.07 4.15 -13.58
C ASN A 115 -30.53 2.76 -13.95
N ASP A 116 -29.34 2.37 -13.47
CA ASP A 116 -28.74 1.06 -13.69
C ASP A 116 -28.88 0.22 -12.43
N ASP A 117 -29.61 -0.90 -12.49
CA ASP A 117 -29.88 -1.76 -11.32
C ASP A 117 -28.63 -2.34 -10.66
N PHE A 118 -27.47 -2.29 -11.32
CA PHE A 118 -26.21 -2.76 -10.75
C PHE A 118 -25.76 -1.92 -9.53
N HIS A 119 -26.18 -0.63 -9.42
CA HIS A 119 -25.87 0.15 -8.23
C HIS A 119 -26.46 -0.45 -6.95
N LYS A 120 -27.59 -1.19 -7.05
CA LYS A 120 -28.22 -1.87 -5.91
C LYS A 120 -27.42 -3.06 -5.38
N LYS A 121 -26.50 -3.57 -6.20
CA LYS A 121 -25.65 -4.73 -5.87
C LYS A 121 -24.24 -4.33 -5.42
N LEU A 122 -23.84 -3.07 -5.63
CA LEU A 122 -22.50 -2.59 -5.31
C LEU A 122 -22.30 -2.53 -3.78
N THR A 123 -21.28 -3.21 -3.30
CA THR A 123 -20.92 -3.25 -1.87
C THR A 123 -19.47 -2.79 -1.66
N THR A 124 -19.12 -2.52 -0.40
CA THR A 124 -17.74 -2.20 -0.01
C THR A 124 -16.77 -3.33 -0.41
N ARG A 125 -17.16 -4.60 -0.24
CA ARG A 125 -16.35 -5.76 -0.66
C ARG A 125 -15.99 -5.67 -2.14
N HIS A 126 -16.95 -5.39 -2.99
CA HIS A 126 -16.72 -5.25 -4.43
C HIS A 126 -15.76 -4.11 -4.77
N VAL A 127 -15.84 -2.99 -4.05
CA VAL A 127 -14.92 -1.87 -4.23
C VAL A 127 -13.51 -2.24 -3.80
N LEU A 128 -13.34 -2.74 -2.57
CA LEU A 128 -12.01 -3.02 -2.00
C LEU A 128 -11.30 -4.17 -2.73
N SER A 129 -12.02 -5.04 -3.42
CA SER A 129 -11.46 -6.14 -4.22
C SER A 129 -11.37 -5.83 -5.72
N HIS A 130 -11.69 -4.60 -6.15
CA HIS A 130 -11.73 -4.21 -7.56
C HIS A 130 -12.69 -5.04 -8.42
N GLN A 131 -13.85 -5.38 -7.85
CA GLN A 131 -14.94 -6.09 -8.53
C GLN A 131 -16.19 -5.20 -8.67
N SER A 132 -16.03 -3.89 -8.59
CA SER A 132 -17.15 -2.93 -8.62
C SER A 132 -17.87 -2.86 -9.96
N GLY A 133 -17.24 -3.24 -11.07
CA GLY A 133 -17.75 -2.99 -12.42
C GLY A 133 -17.51 -1.57 -12.94
N LEU A 134 -17.07 -0.65 -12.08
CA LEU A 134 -16.84 0.75 -12.44
C LEU A 134 -15.46 0.97 -13.10
N PRO A 135 -15.29 1.99 -13.97
CA PRO A 135 -14.03 2.30 -14.64
C PRO A 135 -12.94 2.73 -13.65
N ASN A 136 -11.71 2.81 -14.13
CA ASN A 136 -10.64 3.41 -13.31
C ASN A 136 -10.89 4.92 -13.08
N TRP A 137 -11.22 5.63 -14.13
CA TRP A 137 -11.54 7.07 -14.06
C TRP A 137 -12.65 7.38 -15.05
N ARG A 138 -13.75 8.00 -14.60
CA ARG A 138 -14.87 8.41 -15.49
C ARG A 138 -14.45 9.41 -16.55
N GLY A 139 -13.43 10.23 -16.26
CA GLY A 139 -12.87 11.18 -17.25
C GLY A 139 -12.25 10.51 -18.48
N ASN A 140 -11.94 9.21 -18.43
CA ASN A 140 -11.47 8.42 -19.56
C ASN A 140 -12.61 7.73 -20.34
N GLU A 141 -13.84 7.81 -19.84
CA GLU A 141 -15.02 7.25 -20.50
C GLU A 141 -15.52 8.22 -21.58
N PRO A 142 -16.16 7.71 -22.67
CA PRO A 142 -16.51 8.52 -23.84
C PRO A 142 -17.31 9.81 -23.55
N ASN A 143 -18.14 9.78 -22.50
CA ASN A 143 -19.00 10.91 -22.13
C ASN A 143 -18.59 11.55 -20.79
N GLY A 144 -17.45 11.17 -20.22
CA GLY A 144 -17.05 11.59 -18.87
C GLY A 144 -17.99 11.13 -17.76
N LYS A 145 -18.86 10.14 -18.03
CA LYS A 145 -19.88 9.63 -17.12
C LYS A 145 -19.50 8.29 -16.54
N LEU A 146 -19.97 8.03 -15.33
CA LEU A 146 -19.82 6.75 -14.68
C LEU A 146 -20.80 5.72 -15.32
N SER A 147 -20.32 4.51 -15.54
CA SER A 147 -21.15 3.39 -16.00
C SER A 147 -20.58 2.07 -15.47
N PHE A 148 -21.43 1.06 -15.34
CA PHE A 148 -20.97 -0.29 -15.02
C PHE A 148 -20.61 -1.04 -16.32
N ALA A 149 -19.40 -1.59 -16.38
CA ALA A 149 -18.97 -2.46 -17.47
C ALA A 149 -19.47 -3.91 -17.28
N PHE A 150 -19.77 -4.30 -16.04
CA PHE A 150 -20.29 -5.61 -15.64
C PHE A 150 -20.96 -5.52 -14.27
N GLU A 151 -21.73 -6.53 -13.92
CA GLU A 151 -22.38 -6.65 -12.61
C GLU A 151 -21.31 -6.72 -11.49
N PRO A 152 -21.46 -5.94 -10.38
CA PRO A 152 -20.56 -6.03 -9.23
C PRO A 152 -20.38 -7.46 -8.73
N GLY A 153 -19.13 -7.86 -8.55
CA GLY A 153 -18.74 -9.21 -8.16
C GLY A 153 -18.44 -10.17 -9.31
N ALA A 154 -18.88 -9.88 -10.55
CA ALA A 154 -18.76 -10.81 -11.66
C ALA A 154 -17.33 -10.91 -12.23
N GLN A 155 -16.56 -9.82 -12.23
CA GLN A 155 -15.22 -9.77 -12.81
C GLN A 155 -14.31 -8.85 -11.98
N TRP A 156 -13.01 -9.02 -12.15
CA TRP A 156 -12.01 -8.11 -11.63
C TRP A 156 -11.62 -7.05 -12.67
N LYS A 157 -11.70 -5.78 -12.29
CA LYS A 157 -11.20 -4.65 -13.06
C LYS A 157 -10.78 -3.55 -12.12
N TYR A 158 -9.50 -3.16 -12.18
CA TYR A 158 -8.97 -2.09 -11.32
C TYR A 158 -9.80 -0.81 -11.49
N SER A 159 -10.26 -0.25 -10.37
CA SER A 159 -11.17 0.89 -10.37
C SER A 159 -10.78 1.93 -9.32
N GLY A 160 -10.52 3.16 -9.74
CA GLY A 160 -10.43 4.34 -8.88
C GLY A 160 -11.82 4.89 -8.56
N GLU A 161 -12.73 4.88 -9.54
CA GLU A 161 -14.12 5.34 -9.34
C GLU A 161 -14.87 4.53 -8.29
N GLY A 162 -14.57 3.23 -8.15
CA GLY A 162 -15.13 2.45 -7.05
C GLY A 162 -14.75 3.01 -5.69
N PHE A 163 -13.50 3.43 -5.49
CA PHE A 163 -13.04 4.08 -4.25
C PHE A 163 -13.66 5.47 -4.06
N GLU A 164 -13.86 6.23 -5.13
CA GLU A 164 -14.59 7.51 -5.06
C GLU A 164 -16.08 7.31 -4.72
N TYR A 165 -16.70 6.25 -5.23
CA TYR A 165 -18.07 5.89 -4.87
C TYR A 165 -18.17 5.52 -3.38
N LEU A 166 -17.24 4.68 -2.89
CA LEU A 166 -17.15 4.34 -1.46
C LEU A 166 -16.91 5.58 -0.60
N ARG A 167 -16.05 6.51 -1.04
CA ARG A 167 -15.82 7.79 -0.36
C ARG A 167 -17.15 8.52 -0.13
N LYS A 168 -17.96 8.66 -1.17
CA LYS A 168 -19.25 9.34 -1.07
C LYS A 168 -20.21 8.63 -0.12
N ALA A 169 -20.26 7.30 -0.14
CA ALA A 169 -21.07 6.53 0.78
C ALA A 169 -20.61 6.72 2.25
N LEU A 170 -19.29 6.69 2.50
CA LEU A 170 -18.72 6.94 3.83
C LEU A 170 -19.02 8.38 4.31
N GLU A 171 -18.78 9.40 3.46
CA GLU A 171 -19.06 10.81 3.78
C GLU A 171 -20.53 11.04 4.17
N ASN A 172 -21.46 10.40 3.44
CA ASN A 172 -22.89 10.50 3.75
C ASN A 172 -23.26 9.77 5.06
N LYS A 173 -22.70 8.58 5.29
CA LYS A 173 -22.99 7.80 6.51
C LYS A 173 -22.49 8.51 7.76
N PHE A 174 -21.26 9.03 7.72
CA PHE A 174 -20.61 9.60 8.90
C PHE A 174 -20.79 11.12 9.03
N HIS A 175 -21.37 11.77 8.01
CA HIS A 175 -21.51 13.24 7.93
C HIS A 175 -20.19 13.98 8.11
N LEU A 176 -19.10 13.38 7.62
CA LEU A 176 -17.73 13.90 7.68
C LEU A 176 -17.08 13.84 6.30
N PRO A 177 -16.31 14.84 5.90
CA PRO A 177 -15.43 14.72 4.74
C PRO A 177 -14.42 13.58 4.93
N ILE A 178 -14.06 12.90 3.85
CA ILE A 178 -13.21 11.70 3.92
C ILE A 178 -11.86 11.96 4.61
N GLU A 179 -11.25 13.12 4.38
CA GLU A 179 -9.98 13.50 5.02
C GLU A 179 -10.10 13.60 6.54
N LYS A 180 -11.24 14.04 7.05
CA LYS A 180 -11.51 14.12 8.50
C LYS A 180 -11.80 12.73 9.07
N LEU A 181 -12.55 11.91 8.35
CA LEU A 181 -12.84 10.55 8.76
C LEU A 181 -11.54 9.71 8.81
N VAL A 182 -10.72 9.78 7.77
CA VAL A 182 -9.44 9.04 7.72
C VAL A 182 -8.46 9.56 8.77
N ASP A 183 -8.41 10.88 8.98
CA ASP A 183 -7.58 11.46 10.04
C ASP A 183 -7.97 10.89 11.41
N SER A 184 -9.25 10.93 11.77
CA SER A 184 -9.74 10.44 13.06
C SER A 184 -9.57 8.94 13.27
N VAL A 185 -9.75 8.15 12.20
CA VAL A 185 -9.71 6.67 12.28
C VAL A 185 -8.30 6.12 12.07
N LEU A 186 -7.43 6.77 11.29
CA LEU A 186 -6.15 6.20 10.88
C LEU A 186 -4.96 7.12 11.18
N PHE A 187 -4.96 8.37 10.67
CA PHE A 187 -3.74 9.19 10.71
C PHE A 187 -3.38 9.62 12.13
N ALA A 188 -4.32 10.22 12.86
CA ALA A 188 -4.08 10.66 14.24
C ALA A 188 -3.76 9.48 15.19
N PRO A 189 -4.49 8.35 15.18
CA PRO A 189 -4.16 7.19 16.02
C PRO A 189 -2.77 6.58 15.73
N LEU A 190 -2.29 6.67 14.48
CA LEU A 190 -0.97 6.17 14.11
C LEU A 190 0.14 7.23 14.18
N GLY A 191 -0.19 8.49 14.49
CA GLY A 191 0.75 9.60 14.55
C GLY A 191 1.31 10.00 13.19
N MET A 192 0.52 9.91 12.11
CA MET A 192 0.89 10.25 10.74
C MET A 192 0.66 11.75 10.46
N GLN A 193 1.46 12.60 11.10
CA GLN A 193 1.22 14.05 11.19
C GLN A 193 1.49 14.83 9.88
N ASP A 194 2.35 14.30 9.01
CA ASP A 194 2.69 14.90 7.72
C ASP A 194 1.83 14.33 6.55
N THR A 195 0.88 13.41 6.85
CA THR A 195 0.03 12.78 5.84
C THR A 195 -1.26 13.57 5.65
N ARG A 196 -1.60 13.89 4.37
CA ARG A 196 -2.77 14.69 4.02
C ARG A 196 -3.30 14.38 2.62
N PHE A 197 -4.57 14.71 2.37
CA PHE A 197 -5.23 14.42 1.10
C PHE A 197 -5.01 15.45 0.00
N TYR A 198 -4.67 16.69 0.36
CA TYR A 198 -4.57 17.81 -0.57
C TYR A 198 -3.61 18.88 -0.04
N TRP A 199 -3.31 19.83 -0.92
CA TRP A 199 -2.51 21.00 -0.61
C TRP A 199 -3.33 22.00 0.21
N ASP A 200 -2.77 22.48 1.31
CA ASP A 200 -3.33 23.54 2.11
C ASP A 200 -2.25 24.56 2.51
N ASN A 201 -2.67 25.67 3.11
CA ASN A 201 -1.76 26.75 3.51
C ASN A 201 -0.80 26.38 4.65
N SER A 202 -1.03 25.26 5.35
CA SER A 202 -0.16 24.77 6.42
C SER A 202 0.99 23.90 5.90
N MET A 203 0.93 23.49 4.62
CA MET A 203 1.92 22.60 4.03
C MET A 203 3.20 23.35 3.68
N ASP A 204 4.33 22.85 4.19
CA ASP A 204 5.64 23.27 3.72
C ASP A 204 5.92 22.66 2.36
N THR A 205 5.66 23.46 1.31
CA THR A 205 5.80 23.04 -0.10
C THR A 205 7.26 22.87 -0.53
N THR A 206 8.23 23.38 0.25
CA THR A 206 9.66 23.22 -0.05
C THR A 206 10.14 21.78 0.19
N ARG A 207 9.37 20.97 0.92
CA ARG A 207 9.65 19.55 1.17
C ARG A 207 9.05 18.62 0.11
N TYR A 208 8.31 19.15 -0.88
CA TYR A 208 7.64 18.31 -1.89
C TYR A 208 8.62 17.80 -2.95
N ALA A 209 8.61 16.49 -3.19
CA ALA A 209 9.34 15.86 -4.29
C ALA A 209 8.60 16.12 -5.61
N GLU A 210 9.08 17.11 -6.36
CA GLU A 210 8.56 17.43 -7.70
C GLU A 210 8.65 16.22 -8.63
N ARG A 211 7.82 16.20 -9.68
CA ARG A 211 7.67 15.08 -10.59
C ARG A 211 8.51 15.22 -11.84
N TYR A 212 9.11 14.12 -12.30
CA TYR A 212 10.00 14.13 -13.47
C TYR A 212 9.59 13.06 -14.49
N SER A 213 9.70 13.42 -15.78
CA SER A 213 9.52 12.53 -16.92
C SER A 213 10.63 11.48 -17.03
N ALA A 214 10.47 10.55 -17.95
CA ALA A 214 11.43 9.47 -18.18
C ALA A 214 12.83 9.96 -18.64
N ASP A 215 12.88 11.11 -19.31
CA ASP A 215 14.13 11.77 -19.74
C ASP A 215 14.72 12.72 -18.68
N GLY A 216 14.07 12.84 -17.51
CA GLY A 216 14.52 13.68 -16.41
C GLY A 216 14.05 15.15 -16.49
N THR A 217 13.12 15.47 -17.40
CA THR A 217 12.52 16.81 -17.47
C THR A 217 11.51 17.00 -16.34
N LEU A 218 11.58 18.15 -15.66
CA LEU A 218 10.63 18.51 -14.60
C LEU A 218 9.24 18.72 -15.20
N TYR A 219 8.23 18.07 -14.63
CA TYR A 219 6.84 18.33 -14.98
C TYR A 219 6.33 19.61 -14.31
N GLU A 220 5.36 20.26 -14.95
CA GLU A 220 4.63 21.35 -14.33
C GLU A 220 4.04 20.92 -12.98
N LYS A 221 4.14 21.81 -12.00
CA LYS A 221 3.64 21.59 -10.65
C LYS A 221 2.10 21.62 -10.66
N GLU A 222 1.50 20.49 -10.40
CA GLU A 222 0.06 20.36 -10.17
C GLU A 222 -0.25 20.38 -8.68
N LYS A 223 -1.22 21.21 -8.29
CA LYS A 223 -1.77 21.24 -6.94
C LYS A 223 -3.24 20.85 -6.99
N TRP A 224 -3.67 20.05 -6.03
CA TRP A 224 -5.07 19.68 -5.85
C TRP A 224 -5.54 20.09 -4.47
N TYR A 225 -6.81 20.49 -4.36
CA TYR A 225 -7.39 21.11 -3.17
C TYR A 225 -8.62 20.37 -2.66
N SER A 226 -8.84 19.16 -3.16
CA SER A 226 -9.92 18.28 -2.73
C SER A 226 -9.40 16.86 -2.56
N ALA A 227 -9.99 16.13 -1.61
CA ALA A 227 -9.63 14.75 -1.36
C ALA A 227 -10.05 13.82 -2.51
N ASN A 228 -9.20 12.82 -2.78
CA ASN A 228 -9.50 11.71 -3.67
C ASN A 228 -9.15 10.39 -2.96
N ALA A 229 -10.11 9.48 -2.85
CA ALA A 229 -9.95 8.23 -2.11
C ALA A 229 -9.13 7.15 -2.83
N ALA A 230 -8.82 7.36 -4.10
CA ALA A 230 -8.07 6.42 -4.92
C ALA A 230 -6.64 6.86 -5.22
N ASN A 231 -6.32 8.16 -4.96
CA ASN A 231 -5.08 8.79 -5.41
C ASN A 231 -4.80 10.08 -4.62
N LEU A 232 -3.65 10.68 -4.85
CA LEU A 232 -3.30 12.06 -4.46
C LEU A 232 -2.97 12.29 -2.97
N VAL A 233 -3.02 11.31 -2.07
CA VAL A 233 -2.52 11.51 -0.71
C VAL A 233 -1.03 11.86 -0.74
N LEU A 234 -0.65 12.88 0.03
CA LEU A 234 0.72 13.28 0.30
C LEU A 234 1.18 12.66 1.62
N SER A 235 2.38 12.11 1.66
CA SER A 235 2.94 11.54 2.88
C SER A 235 4.46 11.54 2.87
N THR A 236 5.05 11.32 4.04
CA THR A 236 6.46 11.01 4.22
C THR A 236 6.66 9.50 4.34
N LEU A 237 7.91 9.05 4.19
CA LEU A 237 8.26 7.64 4.43
C LEU A 237 8.06 7.23 5.88
N GLU A 238 8.33 8.13 6.82
CA GLU A 238 8.14 7.84 8.24
C GLU A 238 6.68 7.59 8.57
N ASP A 239 5.77 8.46 8.11
CA ASP A 239 4.34 8.30 8.36
C ASP A 239 3.77 7.04 7.69
N TYR A 240 4.12 6.81 6.43
CA TYR A 240 3.68 5.59 5.74
C TYR A 240 4.34 4.33 6.34
N GLY A 241 5.54 4.46 6.91
CA GLY A 241 6.20 3.45 7.73
C GLY A 241 5.42 3.10 8.98
N LYS A 242 4.88 4.11 9.71
CA LYS A 242 3.98 3.89 10.87
C LYS A 242 2.74 3.09 10.48
N PHE A 243 2.14 3.41 9.32
CA PHE A 243 1.05 2.60 8.74
C PHE A 243 1.50 1.16 8.48
N GLY A 244 2.62 0.93 7.80
CA GLY A 244 3.17 -0.41 7.54
C GLY A 244 3.42 -1.20 8.83
N VAL A 245 3.95 -0.55 9.87
CA VAL A 245 4.16 -1.14 11.21
C VAL A 245 2.83 -1.55 11.84
N ALA A 246 1.79 -0.72 11.75
CA ALA A 246 0.46 -1.03 12.29
C ALA A 246 -0.12 -2.29 11.62
N MET A 247 0.00 -2.40 10.30
CA MET A 247 -0.43 -3.58 9.54
C MET A 247 0.36 -4.83 9.94
N LEU A 248 1.68 -4.75 10.09
CA LEU A 248 2.53 -5.88 10.50
C LEU A 248 2.30 -6.33 11.95
N LYS A 249 1.91 -5.44 12.84
CA LYS A 249 1.53 -5.80 14.22
C LYS A 249 0.25 -6.62 14.29
N GLY A 250 -0.60 -6.55 13.28
CA GLY A 250 -1.83 -7.32 13.18
C GLY A 250 -2.85 -7.08 14.30
N LYS A 251 -2.82 -5.89 14.93
CA LYS A 251 -3.73 -5.55 16.06
C LYS A 251 -4.60 -4.33 15.75
N TYR A 252 -4.47 -3.79 14.56
CA TYR A 252 -5.21 -2.60 14.16
C TYR A 252 -6.66 -2.91 13.77
N LEU A 253 -6.87 -4.05 13.15
CA LEU A 253 -8.17 -4.60 12.78
C LEU A 253 -8.51 -5.76 13.74
N SER A 254 -9.80 -6.11 13.84
CA SER A 254 -10.20 -7.34 14.52
C SER A 254 -9.66 -8.57 13.78
N ASP A 255 -9.44 -9.68 14.50
CA ASP A 255 -8.91 -10.92 13.88
C ASP A 255 -9.79 -11.44 12.75
N GLU A 256 -11.10 -11.27 12.84
CA GLU A 256 -12.06 -11.65 11.80
C GLU A 256 -11.86 -10.79 10.53
N VAL A 257 -11.83 -9.48 10.69
CA VAL A 257 -11.64 -8.55 9.57
C VAL A 257 -10.25 -8.70 8.95
N GLN A 258 -9.24 -8.98 9.76
CA GLN A 258 -7.89 -9.24 9.24
C GLN A 258 -7.84 -10.50 8.39
N ARG A 259 -8.49 -11.60 8.82
CA ARG A 259 -8.61 -12.81 8.00
C ARG A 259 -9.38 -12.54 6.70
N GLU A 260 -10.47 -11.78 6.77
CA GLU A 260 -11.26 -11.42 5.59
C GLU A 260 -10.48 -10.52 4.62
N MET A 261 -9.67 -9.58 5.15
CA MET A 261 -8.80 -8.69 4.34
C MET A 261 -7.83 -9.47 3.47
N ILE A 262 -7.22 -10.52 4.00
CA ILE A 262 -6.22 -11.31 3.26
C ILE A 262 -6.82 -12.49 2.48
N LYS A 263 -8.09 -12.80 2.67
CA LYS A 263 -8.78 -13.84 1.92
C LYS A 263 -8.82 -13.47 0.43
N THR A 264 -8.64 -14.45 -0.43
CA THR A 264 -8.74 -14.24 -1.88
C THR A 264 -10.17 -13.84 -2.24
N GLN A 265 -10.38 -12.59 -2.61
CA GLN A 265 -11.66 -12.07 -3.07
C GLN A 265 -11.75 -12.18 -4.60
N ALA A 266 -10.65 -11.94 -5.30
CA ALA A 266 -10.58 -12.00 -6.75
C ALA A 266 -9.20 -12.54 -7.21
N ARG A 267 -9.18 -13.09 -8.43
CA ARG A 267 -7.96 -13.56 -9.10
C ARG A 267 -7.79 -12.88 -10.45
N PRO A 268 -7.07 -11.76 -10.51
CA PRO A 268 -6.80 -11.05 -11.77
C PRO A 268 -6.07 -11.92 -12.81
N SER A 269 -5.22 -12.85 -12.34
CA SER A 269 -4.50 -13.83 -13.17
C SER A 269 -4.19 -15.09 -12.34
N SER A 270 -3.59 -16.09 -12.95
CA SER A 270 -3.17 -17.33 -12.27
C SER A 270 -2.14 -17.10 -11.16
N SER A 271 -1.33 -16.03 -11.26
CA SER A 271 -0.27 -15.67 -10.30
C SER A 271 -0.64 -14.56 -9.31
N ARG A 272 -1.79 -13.90 -9.49
CA ARG A 272 -2.18 -12.74 -8.69
C ARG A 272 -3.50 -12.97 -7.97
N GLU A 273 -3.48 -12.79 -6.67
CA GLU A 273 -4.67 -12.80 -5.82
C GLU A 273 -4.88 -11.41 -5.21
N PHE A 274 -6.13 -11.01 -5.10
CA PHE A 274 -6.51 -9.74 -4.53
C PHE A 274 -7.43 -9.96 -3.32
N GLY A 275 -7.06 -9.36 -2.19
CA GLY A 275 -7.87 -9.30 -0.98
C GLY A 275 -8.67 -8.00 -0.91
N LEU A 276 -8.92 -7.48 0.28
CA LEU A 276 -9.58 -6.19 0.47
C LEU A 276 -8.53 -5.07 0.55
N GLY A 277 -8.29 -4.42 -0.58
CA GLY A 277 -7.34 -3.31 -0.71
C GLY A 277 -5.87 -3.72 -0.90
N TRP A 278 -5.57 -5.02 -1.01
CA TRP A 278 -4.22 -5.52 -1.13
C TRP A 278 -4.09 -6.60 -2.20
N ASN A 279 -3.01 -6.57 -2.95
CA ASN A 279 -2.55 -7.72 -3.71
C ASN A 279 -1.86 -8.67 -2.74
N VAL A 280 -2.22 -9.96 -2.77
CA VAL A 280 -1.73 -11.00 -1.85
C VAL A 280 -0.91 -12.01 -2.64
N ILE A 281 0.38 -12.07 -2.36
CA ILE A 281 1.30 -13.04 -2.99
C ILE A 281 1.52 -14.17 -1.98
N ARG A 282 0.89 -15.33 -2.22
CA ARG A 282 0.95 -16.50 -1.33
C ARG A 282 2.10 -17.44 -1.67
N ASN A 283 2.38 -18.36 -0.75
CA ASN A 283 3.32 -19.45 -0.94
C ASN A 283 4.69 -18.94 -1.44
N LEU A 284 5.24 -17.97 -0.71
CA LEU A 284 6.62 -17.54 -0.94
C LEU A 284 7.58 -18.67 -0.61
N ALA A 285 8.70 -18.76 -1.34
CA ALA A 285 9.74 -19.76 -1.06
C ALA A 285 10.30 -19.67 0.36
N SER A 286 10.29 -18.48 0.98
CA SER A 286 10.64 -18.24 2.38
C SER A 286 9.52 -18.63 3.37
N GLY A 287 8.37 -19.07 2.88
CA GLY A 287 7.16 -19.34 3.64
C GLY A 287 6.25 -18.12 3.78
N GLY A 288 4.95 -18.36 3.96
CA GLY A 288 3.95 -17.33 4.21
C GLY A 288 3.47 -16.59 2.96
N TYR A 289 3.17 -15.30 3.13
CA TYR A 289 2.64 -14.43 2.06
C TYR A 289 3.16 -13.00 2.18
N ALA A 290 3.09 -12.26 1.07
CA ALA A 290 3.29 -10.82 1.06
C ALA A 290 1.97 -10.08 0.79
N LEU A 291 1.79 -8.95 1.47
CA LEU A 291 0.82 -7.91 1.10
C LEU A 291 1.57 -6.85 0.29
N THR A 292 1.07 -6.56 -0.90
CA THR A 292 1.72 -5.59 -1.78
C THR A 292 0.72 -4.60 -2.35
N HIS A 293 1.16 -3.38 -2.57
CA HIS A 293 0.45 -2.40 -3.38
C HIS A 293 1.46 -1.46 -4.04
N THR A 294 1.13 -1.00 -5.25
CA THR A 294 1.93 -0.01 -5.99
C THR A 294 1.13 1.24 -6.24
N GLY A 295 1.82 2.36 -6.34
CA GLY A 295 1.24 3.62 -6.80
C GLY A 295 1.99 4.12 -8.03
N ARG A 296 1.25 4.56 -9.03
CA ARG A 296 1.81 5.18 -10.23
C ARG A 296 0.98 6.38 -10.64
N ASN A 297 1.65 7.52 -10.73
CA ASN A 297 1.17 8.74 -11.37
C ASN A 297 2.25 9.23 -12.33
N ARG A 298 1.90 10.21 -13.14
CA ARG A 298 2.85 10.90 -14.00
C ARG A 298 4.03 11.42 -13.18
N GLY A 299 5.23 10.89 -13.45
CA GLY A 299 6.47 11.25 -12.75
C GLY A 299 6.60 10.76 -11.30
N GLN A 300 5.80 9.77 -10.88
CA GLN A 300 5.90 9.21 -9.53
C GLN A 300 5.59 7.71 -9.52
N ASN A 301 6.41 6.96 -8.79
CA ASN A 301 6.20 5.55 -8.54
C ASN A 301 6.45 5.24 -7.08
N THR A 302 5.53 4.50 -6.45
CA THR A 302 5.59 4.14 -5.04
C THR A 302 5.24 2.68 -4.86
N VAL A 303 5.75 2.05 -3.81
CA VAL A 303 5.47 0.65 -3.50
C VAL A 303 5.55 0.40 -2.01
N ILE A 304 4.69 -0.48 -1.52
CA ILE A 304 4.78 -1.09 -0.19
C ILE A 304 4.74 -2.61 -0.33
N ILE A 305 5.61 -3.30 0.40
CA ILE A 305 5.61 -4.76 0.55
C ILE A 305 5.72 -5.07 2.04
N LEU A 306 4.81 -5.89 2.54
CA LEU A 306 4.78 -6.33 3.92
C LEU A 306 4.81 -7.86 3.96
N LEU A 307 5.63 -8.43 4.84
CA LEU A 307 5.74 -9.86 5.13
C LEU A 307 5.25 -10.11 6.57
N PRO A 308 3.94 -10.35 6.77
CA PRO A 308 3.37 -10.41 8.13
C PRO A 308 3.98 -11.49 9.01
N GLN A 309 4.32 -12.68 8.47
CA GLN A 309 4.89 -13.79 9.24
C GLN A 309 6.29 -13.47 9.77
N SER A 310 7.14 -12.84 8.96
CA SER A 310 8.50 -12.43 9.36
C SER A 310 8.54 -11.05 10.01
N LYS A 311 7.40 -10.32 10.05
CA LYS A 311 7.27 -8.96 10.59
C LYS A 311 8.22 -7.96 9.93
N LYS A 312 8.45 -8.14 8.62
CA LYS A 312 9.30 -7.30 7.79
C LYS A 312 8.50 -6.52 6.77
N GLY A 313 9.01 -5.36 6.37
CA GLY A 313 8.41 -4.55 5.32
C GLY A 313 9.41 -3.64 4.64
N ILE A 314 9.11 -3.28 3.41
CA ILE A 314 9.82 -2.26 2.65
C ILE A 314 8.83 -1.33 1.96
N ILE A 315 9.14 -0.03 2.02
CA ILE A 315 8.38 1.02 1.36
C ILE A 315 9.37 1.84 0.54
N VAL A 316 9.08 2.06 -0.73
CA VAL A 316 9.92 2.88 -1.59
C VAL A 316 9.07 3.92 -2.31
N PHE A 317 9.48 5.18 -2.23
CA PHE A 317 8.88 6.31 -2.95
C PHE A 317 9.91 6.90 -3.91
N THR A 318 9.48 7.23 -5.11
CA THR A 318 10.32 7.84 -6.15
C THR A 318 9.56 8.96 -6.85
N ASN A 319 10.27 9.95 -7.36
CA ASN A 319 9.70 11.10 -8.06
C ASN A 319 10.06 11.14 -9.55
N GLY A 320 10.26 10.00 -10.18
CA GLY A 320 10.55 9.87 -11.63
C GLY A 320 9.63 8.89 -12.32
N GLU A 321 9.37 9.09 -13.60
CA GLU A 321 8.55 8.20 -14.44
C GLU A 321 9.10 6.76 -14.49
N ASN A 322 10.44 6.61 -14.48
CA ASN A 322 11.13 5.33 -14.44
C ASN A 322 11.35 4.80 -13.01
N GLY A 323 10.76 5.41 -11.99
CA GLY A 323 11.00 5.07 -10.59
C GLY A 323 10.71 3.60 -10.24
N HIS A 324 9.81 2.94 -10.99
CA HIS A 324 9.54 1.52 -10.80
C HIS A 324 10.78 0.65 -11.05
N LYS A 325 11.63 0.97 -12.02
CA LYS A 325 12.87 0.22 -12.27
C LYS A 325 13.87 0.37 -11.12
N VAL A 326 13.91 1.55 -10.49
CA VAL A 326 14.77 1.81 -9.34
C VAL A 326 14.28 1.04 -8.12
N TYR A 327 12.97 1.12 -7.78
CA TYR A 327 12.49 0.38 -6.61
C TYR A 327 12.54 -1.15 -6.81
N GLU A 328 12.35 -1.66 -8.02
CA GLU A 328 12.50 -3.09 -8.31
C GLU A 328 13.92 -3.58 -8.03
N ASN A 329 14.95 -2.81 -8.39
CA ASN A 329 16.34 -3.12 -8.08
C ASN A 329 16.60 -3.09 -6.57
N ILE A 330 16.13 -2.04 -5.87
CA ILE A 330 16.27 -1.92 -4.41
C ILE A 330 15.63 -3.12 -3.71
N ILE A 331 14.39 -3.46 -4.05
CA ILE A 331 13.66 -4.56 -3.44
C ILE A 331 14.34 -5.90 -3.74
N SER A 332 14.77 -6.10 -4.98
CA SER A 332 15.42 -7.35 -5.40
C SER A 332 16.75 -7.59 -4.70
N GLU A 333 17.48 -6.54 -4.36
CA GLU A 333 18.81 -6.63 -3.74
C GLU A 333 18.74 -6.63 -2.21
N TYR A 334 17.86 -5.84 -1.61
CA TYR A 334 17.90 -5.54 -0.17
C TYR A 334 16.73 -6.10 0.63
N PHE A 335 15.73 -6.72 -0.01
CA PHE A 335 14.56 -7.22 0.70
C PHE A 335 14.38 -8.72 0.58
N ASP A 336 14.04 -9.39 1.69
CA ASP A 336 13.82 -10.83 1.74
C ASP A 336 12.74 -11.25 0.73
N SER A 337 13.01 -12.29 -0.05
CA SER A 337 12.14 -12.74 -1.16
C SER A 337 11.89 -11.65 -2.23
N GLY A 338 12.63 -10.54 -2.23
CA GLY A 338 12.38 -9.40 -3.11
C GLY A 338 12.35 -9.77 -4.58
N LYS A 339 13.29 -10.58 -5.06
CA LYS A 339 13.32 -11.05 -6.48
C LYS A 339 12.07 -11.84 -6.85
N GLU A 340 11.62 -12.76 -5.98
CA GLU A 340 10.41 -13.54 -6.18
C GLU A 340 9.18 -12.65 -6.20
N ILE A 341 9.07 -11.73 -5.23
CA ILE A 341 7.92 -10.83 -5.10
C ILE A 341 7.82 -9.92 -6.33
N ILE A 342 8.91 -9.29 -6.76
CA ILE A 342 8.93 -8.43 -7.95
C ILE A 342 8.54 -9.22 -9.21
N ALA A 343 9.06 -10.43 -9.39
CA ALA A 343 8.71 -11.27 -10.53
C ALA A 343 7.20 -11.61 -10.58
N ARG A 344 6.56 -11.78 -9.41
CA ARG A 344 5.12 -12.10 -9.29
C ARG A 344 4.20 -10.87 -9.26
N MET A 345 4.76 -9.67 -9.10
CA MET A 345 4.02 -8.40 -9.21
C MET A 345 3.86 -7.94 -10.67
N ARG A 346 4.75 -8.37 -11.58
CA ARG A 346 4.71 -8.10 -13.02
C ARG A 346 3.64 -8.98 -13.69
#